data_a6d688a410a04f2e340da12dc3cff9b2
#
_entry.id   a6d688a410a04f2e340da12dc3cff9b2
#
_cell.length_a   1.000
_cell.length_b   1.000
_cell.length_c   1.000
_cell.angle_alpha   90.00
_cell.angle_beta   90.00
_cell.angle_gamma   90.00
#
_symmetry.space_group_name_H-M   'P 1'
#
loop_
_entity.id
_entity.type
_entity.pdbx_description
1 polymer ?
#
loop_
_entity_poly.entity_id
_entity_poly.type
_entity_poly.pdbx_seq_one_letter_code
_entity_poly.pdbx_strand_id
1 'polypeptide(L)'
;MGRNGGARNKRAAILMMMTKMKMRFCCALLGLLLCLPICSRAQEQQQKQLLIVLVHGMGDTCCNPLSLGKIESLLAEEEDTEETNTNKKVISIKFGRNSMSDFISGFIGDAFSLVKDFGCAQLRKAKEEMMMNHDDTIENDDKVETILLGFSQGGVFARAMVETCEDEVNALITFGAPHSGVWKFPGCDKTANALSRKWCEYSRKVASKAAYSEMLKSKSVQASYFRDVSDAKRFEQYVRSGSLLSVINGEEEDGSDDEDDARGEERKMKTGQRRREKMCNLDVFAMFSFEKDEVVVPRDSAVFSDAPSVPFEYTEEKSSELLNVRETKFYLNEEDGLCLRELDEKNRMKIDVVPDAHHMQFSLEWFTENVIDKYIVAAPEKREEEVKEEEEEEDKKEGVIHSINRFSK
;
A
#
# COMPACT_ATOMS: atom_id res chain seq x y z
N MET A 1 70.19 -46.69 -50.38
CA MET A 1 70.30 -46.64 -48.92
C MET A 1 69.63 -45.36 -48.47
N GLY A 2 68.60 -45.32 -47.82
CA GLY A 2 67.82 -45.91 -46.83
C GLY A 2 66.50 -45.19 -46.78
N ARG A 3 65.38 -45.88 -47.02
CA ARG A 3 64.00 -45.40 -46.81
C ARG A 3 63.35 -46.32 -45.79
N ASN A 4 63.48 -46.08 -44.51
CA ASN A 4 62.68 -46.78 -43.48
C ASN A 4 62.46 -45.99 -42.17
N GLY A 5 62.67 -44.68 -42.17
CA GLY A 5 62.43 -43.83 -40.95
C GLY A 5 61.03 -43.22 -40.80
N GLY A 6 60.23 -43.18 -41.92
CA GLY A 6 58.98 -42.41 -41.92
C GLY A 6 57.73 -43.13 -41.37
N ALA A 7 57.74 -44.47 -41.33
CA ALA A 7 56.52 -45.20 -40.95
C ALA A 7 56.39 -45.39 -39.40
N ARG A 8 57.51 -45.46 -38.69
CA ARG A 8 57.47 -45.60 -37.18
C ARG A 8 57.01 -44.32 -36.50
N ASN A 9 57.39 -43.15 -37.01
CA ASN A 9 57.00 -41.88 -36.39
C ASN A 9 55.51 -41.56 -36.59
N LYS A 10 54.89 -41.96 -37.72
CA LYS A 10 53.47 -41.75 -37.94
C LYS A 10 52.57 -42.62 -37.03
N ARG A 11 52.99 -43.89 -36.75
CA ARG A 11 52.22 -44.74 -35.84
C ARG A 11 52.30 -44.29 -34.40
N ALA A 12 53.46 -43.79 -33.93
CA ALA A 12 53.61 -43.20 -32.59
C ALA A 12 52.80 -41.92 -32.44
N ALA A 13 52.73 -41.05 -33.43
CA ALA A 13 51.93 -39.86 -33.43
C ALA A 13 50.42 -40.15 -33.42
N ILE A 14 49.95 -41.12 -34.17
CA ILE A 14 48.53 -41.53 -34.19
C ILE A 14 48.15 -42.19 -32.87
N LEU A 15 49.00 -43.06 -32.28
CA LEU A 15 48.73 -43.68 -31.00
C LEU A 15 48.69 -42.63 -29.84
N MET A 16 49.56 -41.62 -29.91
CA MET A 16 49.59 -40.51 -28.95
C MET A 16 48.40 -39.57 -29.11
N MET A 17 47.88 -39.41 -30.34
CA MET A 17 46.66 -38.62 -30.61
C MET A 17 45.40 -39.37 -30.15
N MET A 18 45.33 -40.70 -30.36
CA MET A 18 44.20 -41.53 -29.87
C MET A 18 44.14 -41.65 -28.34
N THR A 19 45.29 -41.71 -27.64
CA THR A 19 45.34 -41.70 -26.18
C THR A 19 44.97 -40.34 -25.61
N LYS A 20 45.41 -39.22 -26.21
CA LYS A 20 44.98 -37.88 -25.82
C LYS A 20 43.48 -37.65 -26.04
N MET A 21 42.92 -38.20 -27.11
CA MET A 21 41.49 -38.12 -27.44
C MET A 21 40.66 -38.98 -26.47
N LYS A 22 41.09 -40.22 -26.12
CA LYS A 22 40.44 -41.05 -25.13
C LYS A 22 40.51 -40.44 -23.72
N MET A 23 41.64 -39.79 -23.35
CA MET A 23 41.78 -39.13 -22.03
C MET A 23 40.94 -37.86 -21.94
N ARG A 24 40.80 -37.09 -23.04
CA ARG A 24 39.89 -35.98 -23.12
C ARG A 24 38.40 -36.36 -23.02
N PHE A 25 38.02 -37.50 -23.64
CA PHE A 25 36.66 -38.04 -23.54
C PHE A 25 36.36 -38.57 -22.15
N CYS A 26 37.31 -39.26 -21.47
CA CYS A 26 37.14 -39.71 -20.09
C CYS A 26 37.06 -38.54 -19.12
N CYS A 27 37.87 -37.46 -19.26
CA CYS A 27 37.79 -36.28 -18.44
C CYS A 27 36.51 -35.51 -18.67
N ALA A 28 35.98 -35.44 -19.90
CA ALA A 28 34.70 -34.82 -20.20
C ALA A 28 33.52 -35.63 -19.61
N LEU A 29 33.54 -36.99 -19.66
CA LEU A 29 32.51 -37.80 -19.03
C LEU A 29 32.58 -37.80 -17.49
N LEU A 30 33.80 -37.85 -16.91
CA LEU A 30 33.95 -37.70 -15.44
C LEU A 30 33.59 -36.29 -14.98
N GLY A 31 33.90 -35.24 -15.76
CA GLY A 31 33.48 -33.88 -15.49
C GLY A 31 31.96 -33.69 -15.54
N LEU A 32 31.27 -34.30 -16.50
CA LEU A 32 29.81 -34.33 -16.57
C LEU A 32 29.16 -35.06 -15.39
N LEU A 33 29.74 -36.20 -14.98
CA LEU A 33 29.20 -36.98 -13.83
C LEU A 33 29.47 -36.37 -12.47
N LEU A 34 30.50 -35.49 -12.33
CA LEU A 34 30.79 -34.74 -11.12
C LEU A 34 30.14 -33.36 -11.08
N CYS A 35 29.80 -32.79 -12.25
CA CYS A 35 29.07 -31.53 -12.30
C CYS A 35 27.55 -31.67 -12.11
N LEU A 36 26.95 -32.83 -12.38
CA LEU A 36 25.51 -33.03 -12.18
C LEU A 36 25.03 -32.81 -10.74
N PRO A 37 25.74 -33.21 -9.66
CA PRO A 37 25.34 -32.88 -8.30
C PRO A 37 25.76 -31.45 -7.87
N ILE A 38 26.69 -30.78 -8.58
CA ILE A 38 27.13 -29.42 -8.28
C ILE A 38 26.22 -28.43 -9.02
N CYS A 39 25.78 -28.73 -10.23
CA CYS A 39 24.80 -27.91 -10.95
C CYS A 39 23.38 -27.96 -10.36
N SER A 40 23.02 -29.04 -9.69
CA SER A 40 21.74 -29.15 -8.96
C SER A 40 21.78 -28.48 -7.57
N ARG A 41 22.94 -27.94 -7.14
CA ARG A 41 23.11 -27.29 -5.83
C ARG A 41 23.32 -25.79 -5.92
N ALA A 42 23.44 -25.26 -7.12
CA ALA A 42 23.48 -23.82 -7.38
C ALA A 42 22.15 -23.35 -8.02
N GLN A 43 21.02 -23.69 -7.45
CA GLN A 43 19.93 -22.72 -7.38
C GLN A 43 20.37 -21.73 -6.32
N GLU A 44 21.10 -20.68 -6.73
CA GLU A 44 21.22 -19.48 -5.93
C GLU A 44 19.80 -19.07 -5.56
N GLN A 45 19.47 -19.22 -4.28
CA GLN A 45 18.23 -18.67 -3.76
C GLN A 45 18.33 -17.17 -3.97
N GLN A 46 17.58 -16.67 -4.94
CA GLN A 46 17.48 -15.26 -5.26
C GLN A 46 17.08 -14.51 -4.00
N GLN A 47 17.90 -13.55 -3.57
CA GLN A 47 17.66 -12.80 -2.36
C GLN A 47 16.45 -11.88 -2.60
N LYS A 48 15.38 -12.09 -1.85
CA LYS A 48 14.18 -11.25 -1.92
C LYS A 48 14.50 -9.84 -1.42
N GLN A 49 14.13 -8.81 -2.19
CA GLN A 49 14.28 -7.41 -1.80
C GLN A 49 12.95 -6.88 -1.24
N LEU A 50 12.90 -6.48 0.03
CA LEU A 50 11.70 -6.00 0.69
C LEU A 50 11.88 -4.57 1.23
N LEU A 51 11.11 -3.63 0.70
CA LEU A 51 11.05 -2.24 1.15
C LEU A 51 9.75 -1.99 1.92
N ILE A 52 9.87 -1.64 3.19
CA ILE A 52 8.74 -1.24 4.04
C ILE A 52 8.79 0.27 4.24
N VAL A 53 7.71 0.94 3.90
CA VAL A 53 7.60 2.40 3.96
C VAL A 53 6.49 2.81 4.92
N LEU A 54 6.83 3.55 5.96
CA LEU A 54 5.90 4.06 6.96
C LEU A 54 5.51 5.51 6.65
N VAL A 55 4.22 5.84 6.76
CA VAL A 55 3.70 7.19 6.54
C VAL A 55 2.91 7.62 7.77
N HIS A 56 3.43 8.64 8.48
CA HIS A 56 2.86 9.10 9.75
C HIS A 56 1.58 9.92 9.58
N GLY A 57 0.75 9.93 10.64
CA GLY A 57 -0.46 10.71 10.72
C GLY A 57 -0.23 12.18 11.13
N MET A 58 -1.34 12.90 11.23
CA MET A 58 -1.37 14.27 11.76
C MET A 58 -0.89 14.31 13.22
N GLY A 59 0.02 15.23 13.52
CA GLY A 59 0.53 15.40 14.89
C GLY A 59 1.58 14.38 15.32
N ASP A 60 2.10 13.61 14.38
CA ASP A 60 3.23 12.71 14.57
C ASP A 60 4.40 13.09 13.66
N THR A 61 5.50 12.35 13.74
CA THR A 61 6.69 12.52 12.89
C THR A 61 7.27 11.16 12.51
N CYS A 62 8.06 11.11 11.46
CA CYS A 62 8.82 9.92 11.04
C CYS A 62 9.48 9.17 12.19
N CYS A 63 9.98 9.94 13.17
CA CYS A 63 11.07 9.50 14.02
C CYS A 63 10.72 9.62 15.52
N ASN A 64 9.43 9.73 15.85
CA ASN A 64 8.93 9.79 17.22
C ASN A 64 9.10 8.41 17.89
N PRO A 65 9.99 8.27 18.88
CA PRO A 65 10.28 6.97 19.50
C PRO A 65 9.12 6.39 20.31
N LEU A 66 8.07 7.16 20.55
CA LEU A 66 6.87 6.72 21.28
C LEU A 66 5.71 6.30 20.36
N SER A 67 5.86 6.49 19.06
CA SER A 67 4.85 6.17 18.05
C SER A 67 5.48 5.52 16.81
N LEU A 68 5.57 6.22 15.68
CA LEU A 68 6.02 5.64 14.42
C LEU A 68 7.46 5.12 14.48
N GLY A 69 8.38 5.82 15.15
CA GLY A 69 9.75 5.36 15.32
C GLY A 69 9.87 4.05 16.12
N LYS A 70 8.89 3.77 17.00
CA LYS A 70 8.81 2.48 17.69
C LYS A 70 8.41 1.34 16.75
N ILE A 71 7.47 1.61 15.84
CA ILE A 71 7.05 0.64 14.81
C ILE A 71 8.19 0.41 13.82
N GLU A 72 8.90 1.48 13.40
CA GLU A 72 10.07 1.38 12.54
C GLU A 72 11.16 0.49 13.18
N SER A 73 11.46 0.69 14.47
CA SER A 73 12.40 -0.15 15.21
C SER A 73 11.96 -1.61 15.27
N LEU A 74 10.70 -1.86 15.59
CA LEU A 74 10.15 -3.22 15.64
C LEU A 74 10.31 -3.94 14.29
N LEU A 75 9.93 -3.28 13.20
CA LEU A 75 10.06 -3.83 11.85
C LEU A 75 11.50 -4.03 11.41
N ALA A 76 12.43 -3.20 11.91
CA ALA A 76 13.85 -3.33 11.61
C ALA A 76 14.54 -4.42 12.45
N GLU A 77 14.07 -4.66 13.68
CA GLU A 77 14.62 -5.66 14.61
C GLU A 77 14.17 -7.09 14.32
N GLU A 78 13.05 -7.27 13.60
CA GLU A 78 12.68 -8.62 13.14
C GLU A 78 13.76 -9.12 12.19
N GLU A 79 14.63 -9.94 12.75
CA GLU A 79 15.77 -10.54 12.06
C GLU A 79 15.26 -11.39 10.89
N ASP A 80 15.86 -11.18 9.72
CA ASP A 80 15.82 -12.17 8.66
C ASP A 80 16.33 -13.47 9.25
N THR A 81 15.44 -14.40 9.50
CA THR A 81 15.89 -15.75 9.84
C THR A 81 16.74 -16.23 8.68
N GLU A 82 17.84 -16.92 8.94
CA GLU A 82 18.75 -17.47 7.91
C GLU A 82 17.98 -18.29 6.82
N GLU A 83 16.72 -18.62 7.10
CA GLU A 83 15.82 -19.35 6.20
C GLU A 83 15.19 -18.45 5.11
N THR A 84 15.00 -17.12 5.33
CA THR A 84 14.21 -16.30 4.38
C THR A 84 15.03 -15.62 3.29
N ASN A 85 16.37 -15.51 3.44
CA ASN A 85 17.27 -14.85 2.50
C ASN A 85 16.69 -13.50 1.94
N THR A 86 16.11 -12.67 2.82
CA THR A 86 15.45 -11.42 2.46
C THR A 86 16.33 -10.22 2.82
N ASN A 87 16.60 -9.34 1.86
CA ASN A 87 17.22 -8.03 2.13
C ASN A 87 16.10 -7.02 2.43
N LYS A 88 15.89 -6.73 3.72
CA LYS A 88 14.83 -5.86 4.19
C LYS A 88 15.33 -4.45 4.48
N LYS A 89 14.59 -3.45 4.02
CA LYS A 89 14.82 -2.04 4.35
C LYS A 89 13.53 -1.40 4.84
N VAL A 90 13.60 -0.73 5.99
CA VAL A 90 12.48 0.03 6.56
C VAL A 90 12.81 1.51 6.51
N ILE A 91 11.88 2.32 6.05
CA ILE A 91 12.00 3.78 6.06
C ILE A 91 10.69 4.43 6.54
N SER A 92 10.80 5.57 7.19
CA SER A 92 9.67 6.45 7.51
C SER A 92 9.73 7.72 6.65
N ILE A 93 8.64 8.03 5.96
CA ILE A 93 8.55 9.25 5.13
C ILE A 93 8.62 10.50 6.02
N LYS A 94 9.46 11.44 5.60
CA LYS A 94 9.62 12.76 6.21
C LYS A 94 9.00 13.82 5.31
N PHE A 95 8.00 14.51 5.80
CA PHE A 95 7.40 15.65 5.10
C PHE A 95 8.05 16.99 5.43
N GLY A 96 9.10 16.96 6.27
CA GLY A 96 9.86 18.11 6.69
C GLY A 96 11.36 17.85 6.82
N ARG A 97 12.16 18.92 6.89
CA ARG A 97 13.63 18.79 7.00
C ARG A 97 14.12 18.32 8.37
N ASN A 98 13.31 18.50 9.39
CA ASN A 98 13.58 18.09 10.78
C ASN A 98 12.24 17.72 11.45
N SER A 99 12.28 17.10 12.63
CA SER A 99 11.10 16.60 13.34
C SER A 99 10.05 17.70 13.61
N MET A 100 10.46 18.95 13.87
CA MET A 100 9.52 20.05 14.08
C MET A 100 8.82 20.44 12.77
N SER A 101 9.55 20.57 11.66
CA SER A 101 8.95 20.87 10.37
C SER A 101 8.13 19.70 9.83
N ASP A 102 8.52 18.47 10.16
CA ASP A 102 7.79 17.25 9.85
C ASP A 102 6.44 17.21 10.58
N PHE A 103 6.45 17.50 11.88
CA PHE A 103 5.23 17.66 12.69
C PHE A 103 4.31 18.75 12.12
N ILE A 104 4.86 19.93 11.78
CA ILE A 104 4.08 21.06 11.25
C ILE A 104 3.47 20.74 9.88
N SER A 105 4.18 20.01 9.03
CA SER A 105 3.70 19.62 7.70
C SER A 105 2.50 18.66 7.76
N GLY A 106 2.27 17.99 8.88
CA GLY A 106 1.01 17.28 9.14
C GLY A 106 -0.23 18.19 9.25
N PHE A 107 -0.04 19.51 9.43
CA PHE A 107 -1.12 20.48 9.58
C PHE A 107 -1.16 21.51 8.45
N ILE A 108 0.01 21.96 8.00
CA ILE A 108 0.17 23.10 7.09
C ILE A 108 0.93 22.65 5.85
N GLY A 109 0.34 22.86 4.70
CA GLY A 109 0.94 22.55 3.40
C GLY A 109 -0.09 22.14 2.38
N ASP A 110 0.36 22.00 1.16
CA ASP A 110 -0.40 21.40 0.08
C ASP A 110 -0.20 19.88 0.08
N ALA A 111 -1.27 19.11 0.22
CA ALA A 111 -1.22 17.67 0.36
C ALA A 111 -0.65 16.97 -0.90
N PHE A 112 -0.93 17.49 -2.10
CA PHE A 112 -0.35 16.94 -3.33
C PHE A 112 1.16 17.12 -3.38
N SER A 113 1.65 18.31 -3.03
CA SER A 113 3.08 18.58 -2.96
C SER A 113 3.75 17.71 -1.90
N LEU A 114 3.13 17.50 -0.75
CA LEU A 114 3.66 16.62 0.29
C LEU A 114 3.80 15.17 -0.22
N VAL A 115 2.78 14.65 -0.88
CA VAL A 115 2.82 13.31 -1.46
C VAL A 115 3.88 13.23 -2.57
N LYS A 116 3.86 14.15 -3.54
CA LYS A 116 4.70 14.09 -4.74
C LYS A 116 6.16 14.41 -4.42
N ASP A 117 6.41 15.54 -3.76
CA ASP A 117 7.76 16.08 -3.60
C ASP A 117 8.53 15.42 -2.45
N PHE A 118 7.81 14.86 -1.47
CA PHE A 118 8.42 14.16 -0.34
C PHE A 118 8.13 12.66 -0.38
N GLY A 119 6.87 12.23 -0.45
CA GLY A 119 6.50 10.82 -0.44
C GLY A 119 7.11 10.04 -1.60
N CYS A 120 6.74 10.41 -2.84
CA CYS A 120 7.22 9.72 -4.04
C CYS A 120 8.74 9.83 -4.22
N ALA A 121 9.33 10.99 -3.88
CA ALA A 121 10.78 11.18 -4.02
C ALA A 121 11.58 10.29 -3.08
N GLN A 122 11.14 10.13 -1.81
CA GLN A 122 11.81 9.25 -0.84
C GLN A 122 11.58 7.78 -1.17
N LEU A 123 10.37 7.40 -1.64
CA LEU A 123 10.08 6.05 -2.11
C LEU A 123 11.03 5.65 -3.25
N ARG A 124 11.13 6.48 -4.29
CA ARG A 124 12.03 6.26 -5.44
C ARG A 124 13.47 6.10 -4.98
N LYS A 125 13.96 7.05 -4.19
CA LYS A 125 15.33 7.00 -3.67
C LYS A 125 15.63 5.73 -2.90
N ALA A 126 14.69 5.27 -2.05
CA ALA A 126 14.87 4.05 -1.27
C ALA A 126 14.95 2.80 -2.15
N LYS A 127 14.14 2.73 -3.22
CA LYS A 127 14.19 1.66 -4.22
C LYS A 127 15.50 1.66 -5.00
N GLU A 128 15.93 2.83 -5.50
CA GLU A 128 17.20 2.98 -6.20
C GLU A 128 18.38 2.52 -5.35
N GLU A 129 18.40 2.89 -4.06
CA GLU A 129 19.44 2.46 -3.11
C GLU A 129 19.45 0.95 -2.89
N MET A 130 18.30 0.28 -2.89
CA MET A 130 18.23 -1.18 -2.78
C MET A 130 18.71 -1.85 -4.06
N MET A 131 18.32 -1.35 -5.22
CA MET A 131 18.76 -1.88 -6.53
C MET A 131 20.27 -1.71 -6.75
N MET A 132 20.89 -0.59 -6.31
CA MET A 132 22.32 -0.35 -6.47
C MET A 132 23.19 -1.24 -5.59
N ASN A 133 22.69 -1.77 -4.51
CA ASN A 133 23.44 -2.63 -3.60
C ASN A 133 23.50 -4.09 -4.05
N HIS A 134 22.93 -4.41 -5.21
CA HIS A 134 22.94 -5.74 -5.79
C HIS A 134 24.14 -5.91 -6.75
N ASP A 135 24.77 -7.09 -6.72
CA ASP A 135 25.93 -7.41 -7.59
C ASP A 135 25.47 -7.53 -9.07
N ASP A 136 26.01 -6.67 -9.95
CA ASP A 136 25.68 -6.54 -11.37
C ASP A 136 25.88 -7.82 -12.21
N THR A 137 26.16 -8.96 -11.60
CA THR A 137 26.49 -10.22 -12.32
C THR A 137 25.27 -11.06 -12.68
N ILE A 138 24.06 -10.70 -12.23
CA ILE A 138 22.85 -11.48 -12.48
C ILE A 138 21.86 -10.63 -13.29
N GLU A 139 21.66 -10.97 -14.56
CA GLU A 139 20.58 -10.46 -15.42
C GLU A 139 19.21 -10.98 -14.92
N ASN A 140 18.81 -10.62 -13.71
CA ASN A 140 17.48 -10.91 -13.21
C ASN A 140 16.79 -9.59 -12.84
N ASP A 141 15.56 -9.48 -13.28
CA ASP A 141 14.60 -8.41 -13.00
C ASP A 141 14.22 -8.46 -11.48
N ASP A 142 15.21 -8.15 -10.61
CA ASP A 142 15.05 -8.21 -9.16
C ASP A 142 14.11 -7.10 -8.70
N LYS A 143 12.83 -7.42 -8.73
CA LYS A 143 11.75 -6.53 -8.33
C LYS A 143 11.80 -6.31 -6.82
N VAL A 144 11.96 -5.05 -6.38
CA VAL A 144 11.84 -4.66 -4.98
C VAL A 144 10.37 -4.73 -4.57
N GLU A 145 10.00 -5.73 -3.77
CA GLU A 145 8.68 -5.78 -3.16
C GLU A 145 8.52 -4.59 -2.20
N THR A 146 7.44 -3.83 -2.36
CA THR A 146 7.24 -2.59 -1.62
C THR A 146 5.91 -2.62 -0.89
N ILE A 147 5.97 -2.44 0.44
CA ILE A 147 4.81 -2.38 1.33
C ILE A 147 4.71 -0.98 1.92
N LEU A 148 3.57 -0.32 1.76
CA LEU A 148 3.28 0.96 2.40
C LEU A 148 2.36 0.75 3.61
N LEU A 149 2.76 1.27 4.76
CA LEU A 149 1.93 1.34 5.97
C LEU A 149 1.60 2.79 6.27
N GLY A 150 0.32 3.11 6.25
CA GLY A 150 -0.16 4.48 6.46
C GLY A 150 -1.05 4.62 7.71
N PHE A 151 -0.72 5.57 8.57
CA PHE A 151 -1.36 5.77 9.86
C PHE A 151 -2.22 7.03 9.85
N SER A 152 -3.54 6.92 10.09
CA SER A 152 -4.47 8.05 10.11
C SER A 152 -4.41 8.85 8.78
N GLN A 153 -4.16 10.16 8.83
CA GLN A 153 -3.88 11.00 7.65
C GLN A 153 -2.82 10.37 6.73
N GLY A 154 -1.79 9.75 7.31
CA GLY A 154 -0.73 9.08 6.56
C GLY A 154 -1.25 7.91 5.70
N GLY A 155 -2.38 7.30 6.05
CA GLY A 155 -3.01 6.28 5.22
C GLY A 155 -3.62 6.85 3.94
N VAL A 156 -4.19 8.06 3.99
CA VAL A 156 -4.63 8.77 2.79
C VAL A 156 -3.44 9.12 1.91
N PHE A 157 -2.33 9.56 2.51
CA PHE A 157 -1.09 9.87 1.77
C PHE A 157 -0.45 8.63 1.17
N ALA A 158 -0.38 7.52 1.92
CA ALA A 158 0.13 6.25 1.42
C ALA A 158 -0.68 5.76 0.21
N ARG A 159 -2.03 5.83 0.27
CA ARG A 159 -2.88 5.54 -0.87
C ARG A 159 -2.62 6.47 -2.05
N ALA A 160 -2.51 7.77 -1.80
CA ALA A 160 -2.17 8.73 -2.85
C ALA A 160 -0.79 8.44 -3.46
N MET A 161 0.18 7.95 -2.68
CA MET A 161 1.47 7.49 -3.21
C MET A 161 1.31 6.28 -4.12
N VAL A 162 0.51 5.28 -3.75
CA VAL A 162 0.19 4.14 -4.64
C VAL A 162 -0.35 4.63 -5.96
N GLU A 163 -1.33 5.53 -5.93
CA GLU A 163 -2.04 5.99 -7.12
C GLU A 163 -1.21 6.93 -8.01
N THR A 164 -0.31 7.74 -7.43
CA THR A 164 0.32 8.86 -8.14
C THR A 164 1.83 8.75 -8.34
N CYS A 165 2.57 8.03 -7.49
CA CYS A 165 4.00 7.82 -7.70
C CYS A 165 4.24 6.95 -8.94
N GLU A 166 5.41 7.08 -9.57
CA GLU A 166 5.78 6.23 -10.72
C GLU A 166 6.14 4.81 -10.29
N ASP A 167 6.68 4.69 -9.09
CA ASP A 167 7.13 3.44 -8.51
C ASP A 167 5.96 2.50 -8.19
N GLU A 168 6.15 1.20 -8.44
CA GLU A 168 5.17 0.18 -8.08
C GLU A 168 5.18 -0.08 -6.59
N VAL A 169 3.99 -0.34 -6.05
CA VAL A 169 3.74 -0.75 -4.67
C VAL A 169 2.97 -2.07 -4.71
N ASN A 170 3.40 -3.03 -3.90
CA ASN A 170 2.80 -4.37 -3.86
C ASN A 170 1.70 -4.45 -2.81
N ALA A 171 1.88 -3.83 -1.65
CA ALA A 171 0.86 -3.87 -0.61
C ALA A 171 0.64 -2.48 0.02
N LEU A 172 -0.61 -2.20 0.35
CA LEU A 172 -1.03 -1.02 1.09
C LEU A 172 -1.77 -1.46 2.35
N ILE A 173 -1.29 -1.03 3.50
CA ILE A 173 -1.89 -1.33 4.80
C ILE A 173 -2.18 -0.01 5.51
N THR A 174 -3.43 0.23 5.90
CA THR A 174 -3.85 1.51 6.47
C THR A 174 -4.56 1.34 7.80
N PHE A 175 -4.29 2.26 8.73
CA PHE A 175 -4.83 2.24 10.09
C PHE A 175 -5.59 3.53 10.34
N GLY A 176 -6.91 3.43 10.55
CA GLY A 176 -7.77 4.58 10.83
C GLY A 176 -7.67 5.69 9.79
N ALA A 177 -7.44 5.35 8.52
CA ALA A 177 -7.27 6.31 7.45
C ALA A 177 -8.62 6.78 6.91
N PRO A 178 -8.91 8.09 6.85
CA PRO A 178 -10.21 8.58 6.38
C PRO A 178 -10.37 8.43 4.86
N HIS A 179 -10.56 7.21 4.36
CA HIS A 179 -10.65 6.92 2.93
C HIS A 179 -11.89 7.51 2.25
N SER A 180 -13.03 7.58 2.94
CA SER A 180 -14.21 8.31 2.49
C SER A 180 -14.34 9.70 3.13
N GLY A 181 -13.25 10.22 3.68
CA GLY A 181 -13.11 11.56 4.23
C GLY A 181 -13.50 11.68 5.71
N VAL A 182 -13.15 12.83 6.29
CA VAL A 182 -13.64 13.26 7.59
C VAL A 182 -14.86 14.14 7.35
N TRP A 183 -16.01 13.79 7.91
CA TRP A 183 -17.26 14.52 7.72
C TRP A 183 -17.53 15.53 8.82
N LYS A 184 -16.99 15.26 10.00
CA LYS A 184 -17.06 16.15 11.16
C LYS A 184 -15.69 16.27 11.82
N PHE A 185 -15.39 17.42 12.37
CA PHE A 185 -14.17 17.59 13.15
C PHE A 185 -14.32 16.99 14.53
N PRO A 186 -13.37 16.15 14.96
CA PRO A 186 -13.44 15.46 16.24
C PRO A 186 -13.39 16.44 17.42
N GLY A 187 -13.96 16.04 18.53
CA GLY A 187 -13.82 16.72 19.82
C GLY A 187 -14.49 18.09 19.93
N CYS A 188 -15.48 18.40 19.09
CA CYS A 188 -16.28 19.63 19.22
C CYS A 188 -17.36 19.53 20.28
N ASP A 189 -17.54 18.37 20.88
CA ASP A 189 -18.48 18.18 21.98
C ASP A 189 -17.85 18.48 23.35
N LYS A 190 -18.69 18.75 24.32
CA LYS A 190 -18.53 19.56 25.54
C LYS A 190 -17.41 19.21 26.53
N THR A 191 -16.59 18.19 26.31
CA THR A 191 -15.61 17.68 27.30
C THR A 191 -14.15 17.95 26.95
N ALA A 192 -13.88 18.62 25.85
CA ALA A 192 -12.53 18.80 25.31
C ALA A 192 -11.65 19.76 26.14
N ASN A 193 -10.38 19.42 26.32
CA ASN A 193 -9.37 20.30 26.91
C ASN A 193 -9.13 21.58 26.08
N ALA A 194 -8.37 22.56 26.61
CA ALA A 194 -8.19 23.86 25.97
C ALA A 194 -7.55 23.81 24.58
N LEU A 195 -6.75 22.77 24.31
CA LEU A 195 -6.09 22.55 23.03
C LEU A 195 -7.09 22.04 21.98
N SER A 196 -7.91 21.06 22.35
CA SER A 196 -8.97 20.53 21.48
C SER A 196 -10.07 21.56 21.21
N ARG A 197 -10.36 22.49 22.15
CA ARG A 197 -11.26 23.64 21.88
C ARG A 197 -10.71 24.60 20.85
N LYS A 198 -9.42 24.95 20.92
CA LYS A 198 -8.79 25.81 19.90
C LYS A 198 -8.75 25.12 18.54
N TRP A 199 -8.50 23.83 18.53
CA TRP A 199 -8.56 23.01 17.32
C TRP A 199 -9.99 22.98 16.74
N CYS A 200 -11.00 22.77 17.55
CA CYS A 200 -12.41 22.84 17.18
C CYS A 200 -12.81 24.21 16.63
N GLU A 201 -12.39 25.32 17.27
CA GLU A 201 -12.64 26.66 16.75
C GLU A 201 -11.96 26.92 15.40
N TYR A 202 -10.73 26.45 15.25
CA TYR A 202 -10.01 26.51 13.97
C TYR A 202 -10.73 25.68 12.92
N SER A 203 -11.07 24.44 13.24
CA SER A 203 -11.76 23.51 12.36
C SER A 203 -13.14 24.01 11.95
N ARG A 204 -13.92 24.62 12.86
CA ARG A 204 -15.18 25.29 12.53
C ARG A 204 -14.99 26.45 11.57
N LYS A 205 -13.95 27.26 11.75
CA LYS A 205 -13.64 28.38 10.84
C LYS A 205 -13.23 27.86 9.47
N VAL A 206 -12.49 26.76 9.42
CA VAL A 206 -12.10 26.07 8.19
C VAL A 206 -13.35 25.47 7.51
N ALA A 207 -14.21 24.78 8.25
CA ALA A 207 -15.42 24.16 7.72
C ALA A 207 -16.49 25.15 7.28
N SER A 208 -16.60 26.31 7.96
CA SER A 208 -17.78 27.16 7.82
C SER A 208 -17.80 28.07 6.59
N LYS A 209 -16.68 28.39 5.93
CA LYS A 209 -16.68 29.32 4.78
C LYS A 209 -15.56 29.16 3.75
N ALA A 210 -14.53 28.39 3.98
CA ALA A 210 -13.33 28.45 3.15
C ALA A 210 -12.61 27.11 2.95
N ALA A 211 -13.15 25.98 3.46
CA ALA A 211 -12.47 24.67 3.40
C ALA A 211 -12.06 24.30 1.96
N TYR A 212 -12.87 24.71 1.01
CA TYR A 212 -12.67 24.42 -0.41
C TYR A 212 -12.12 25.60 -1.23
N SER A 213 -11.70 26.69 -0.57
CA SER A 213 -11.03 27.77 -1.28
C SER A 213 -9.58 27.41 -1.61
N GLU A 214 -9.09 27.84 -2.77
CA GLU A 214 -7.71 27.62 -3.22
C GLU A 214 -6.67 28.02 -2.16
N MET A 215 -6.92 29.14 -1.45
CA MET A 215 -6.02 29.63 -0.43
C MET A 215 -5.94 28.72 0.80
N LEU A 216 -7.02 27.97 1.13
CA LEU A 216 -7.01 27.10 2.30
C LEU A 216 -6.53 25.70 1.94
N LYS A 217 -6.85 25.17 0.76
CA LYS A 217 -6.32 23.91 0.26
C LYS A 217 -4.78 23.91 0.21
N SER A 218 -4.19 25.01 -0.23
CA SER A 218 -2.73 25.17 -0.27
C SER A 218 -2.09 25.38 1.10
N LYS A 219 -2.87 25.57 2.17
CA LYS A 219 -2.37 25.89 3.51
C LYS A 219 -2.81 24.94 4.62
N SER A 220 -3.80 24.09 4.39
CA SER A 220 -4.32 23.15 5.39
C SER A 220 -4.44 21.77 4.81
N VAL A 221 -3.59 20.88 5.30
CA VAL A 221 -3.60 19.46 4.91
C VAL A 221 -4.95 18.82 5.21
N GLN A 222 -5.60 19.18 6.33
CA GLN A 222 -6.90 18.63 6.72
C GLN A 222 -8.02 18.99 5.74
N ALA A 223 -7.92 20.15 5.10
CA ALA A 223 -8.88 20.53 4.07
C ALA A 223 -8.85 19.59 2.85
N SER A 224 -7.74 18.89 2.63
CA SER A 224 -7.56 18.01 1.49
C SER A 224 -8.34 16.68 1.60
N TYR A 225 -8.76 16.30 2.81
CA TYR A 225 -9.57 15.08 3.06
C TYR A 225 -10.83 15.35 3.90
N PHE A 226 -11.18 16.63 4.09
CA PHE A 226 -12.48 16.98 4.68
C PHE A 226 -13.56 16.85 3.61
N ARG A 227 -14.61 16.08 3.90
CA ARG A 227 -15.71 15.75 2.99
C ARG A 227 -17.04 15.98 3.69
N ASP A 228 -17.62 17.17 3.54
CA ASP A 228 -18.87 17.54 4.19
C ASP A 228 -20.07 17.03 3.41
N VAL A 229 -20.65 15.94 3.84
CA VAL A 229 -21.85 15.33 3.27
C VAL A 229 -23.15 15.87 3.89
N SER A 230 -23.07 16.74 4.91
CA SER A 230 -24.25 17.27 5.61
C SER A 230 -24.96 18.38 4.85
N ASP A 231 -24.31 18.97 3.86
CA ASP A 231 -24.84 20.08 3.04
C ASP A 231 -24.48 19.86 1.57
N ALA A 232 -25.52 19.84 0.70
CA ALA A 232 -25.33 19.54 -0.71
C ALA A 232 -24.42 20.56 -1.43
N LYS A 233 -24.49 21.87 -1.07
CA LYS A 233 -23.63 22.89 -1.69
C LYS A 233 -22.17 22.74 -1.27
N ARG A 234 -21.92 22.35 -0.01
CA ARG A 234 -20.56 22.11 0.49
C ARG A 234 -19.99 20.83 -0.13
N PHE A 235 -20.81 19.82 -0.30
CA PHE A 235 -20.40 18.62 -1.02
C PHE A 235 -20.05 18.93 -2.49
N GLU A 236 -20.86 19.73 -3.19
CA GLU A 236 -20.54 20.21 -4.53
C GLU A 236 -19.21 21.01 -4.55
N GLN A 237 -18.98 21.88 -3.57
CA GLN A 237 -17.71 22.57 -3.43
C GLN A 237 -16.52 21.64 -3.19
N TYR A 238 -16.71 20.57 -2.41
CA TYR A 238 -15.70 19.53 -2.23
C TYR A 238 -15.37 18.83 -3.54
N VAL A 239 -16.38 18.39 -4.27
CA VAL A 239 -16.23 17.71 -5.57
C VAL A 239 -15.48 18.60 -6.57
N ARG A 240 -15.87 19.87 -6.70
CA ARG A 240 -15.20 20.86 -7.56
C ARG A 240 -13.86 21.35 -7.05
N SER A 241 -13.52 21.02 -5.82
CA SER A 241 -12.30 21.57 -5.21
C SER A 241 -11.00 21.02 -5.79
N GLY A 242 -11.00 19.82 -6.41
CA GLY A 242 -9.79 19.12 -6.77
C GLY A 242 -8.88 18.90 -5.55
N SER A 243 -9.46 18.66 -4.37
CA SER A 243 -8.71 18.30 -3.17
C SER A 243 -8.06 16.92 -3.32
N LEU A 244 -7.03 16.60 -2.54
CA LEU A 244 -6.37 15.31 -2.66
C LEU A 244 -7.37 14.15 -2.63
N LEU A 245 -8.29 14.17 -1.66
CA LEU A 245 -9.26 13.09 -1.49
C LEU A 245 -10.27 13.05 -2.65
N SER A 246 -10.80 14.19 -3.12
CA SER A 246 -11.75 14.20 -4.23
C SER A 246 -11.13 13.62 -5.51
N VAL A 247 -9.85 13.90 -5.74
CA VAL A 247 -9.08 13.38 -6.88
C VAL A 247 -8.85 11.87 -6.76
N ILE A 248 -8.30 11.41 -5.63
CA ILE A 248 -7.99 9.98 -5.47
C ILE A 248 -9.25 9.12 -5.25
N ASN A 249 -10.39 9.72 -4.90
CA ASN A 249 -11.69 9.03 -4.84
C ASN A 249 -12.44 9.03 -6.18
N GLY A 250 -11.91 9.68 -7.22
CA GLY A 250 -12.61 9.82 -8.48
C GLY A 250 -13.92 10.62 -8.36
N GLU A 251 -14.00 11.52 -7.35
CA GLU A 251 -15.20 12.33 -7.08
C GLU A 251 -15.11 13.73 -7.70
N GLU A 252 -13.98 14.09 -8.33
CA GLU A 252 -13.81 15.42 -8.92
C GLU A 252 -14.71 15.60 -10.16
N GLU A 253 -15.56 16.61 -10.14
CA GLU A 253 -16.25 17.09 -11.33
C GLU A 253 -15.41 18.12 -12.08
N ASP A 254 -15.57 18.16 -13.39
CA ASP A 254 -14.90 19.16 -14.23
C ASP A 254 -15.44 20.56 -13.90
N GLY A 255 -14.59 21.40 -13.32
CA GLY A 255 -14.90 22.80 -13.09
C GLY A 255 -14.69 23.69 -14.32
N SER A 256 -14.37 23.13 -15.48
CA SER A 256 -14.26 23.88 -16.72
C SER A 256 -15.65 23.99 -17.34
N ASP A 257 -16.26 25.15 -17.21
CA ASP A 257 -17.44 25.54 -18.01
C ASP A 257 -17.11 25.68 -19.53
N ASP A 258 -15.88 25.34 -19.92
CA ASP A 258 -15.43 25.32 -21.29
C ASP A 258 -15.74 23.97 -21.93
N GLU A 259 -16.91 23.88 -22.57
CA GLU A 259 -17.39 22.72 -23.35
C GLU A 259 -16.43 22.29 -24.49
N ASP A 260 -15.33 23.00 -24.71
CA ASP A 260 -14.43 22.82 -25.85
C ASP A 260 -13.09 22.12 -25.52
N ASP A 261 -12.81 21.67 -24.27
CA ASP A 261 -11.53 21.02 -23.96
C ASP A 261 -11.57 19.51 -23.93
N ALA A 262 -11.93 18.89 -25.05
CA ALA A 262 -11.86 17.43 -25.27
C ALA A 262 -10.47 16.82 -24.94
N ARG A 263 -9.38 17.63 -24.98
CA ARG A 263 -8.03 17.18 -24.59
C ARG A 263 -7.86 17.13 -23.09
N GLY A 264 -8.56 17.99 -22.35
CA GLY A 264 -8.58 17.98 -20.88
C GLY A 264 -9.26 16.74 -20.34
N GLU A 265 -10.44 16.40 -20.90
CA GLU A 265 -11.19 15.19 -20.55
C GLU A 265 -10.40 13.91 -20.86
N GLU A 266 -9.79 13.81 -22.06
CA GLU A 266 -8.97 12.66 -22.42
C GLU A 266 -7.76 12.50 -21.48
N ARG A 267 -7.15 13.61 -21.04
CA ARG A 267 -6.03 13.60 -20.10
C ARG A 267 -6.46 13.17 -18.71
N LYS A 268 -7.61 13.65 -18.23
CA LYS A 268 -8.19 13.26 -16.93
C LYS A 268 -8.55 11.79 -16.91
N MET A 269 -9.24 11.30 -17.93
CA MET A 269 -9.60 9.89 -18.07
C MET A 269 -8.38 8.99 -18.07
N LYS A 270 -7.33 9.32 -18.83
CA LYS A 270 -6.06 8.57 -18.82
C LYS A 270 -5.38 8.59 -17.45
N THR A 271 -5.45 9.71 -16.72
CA THR A 271 -4.88 9.82 -15.39
C THR A 271 -5.69 9.02 -14.37
N GLY A 272 -7.02 9.06 -14.43
CA GLY A 272 -7.91 8.26 -13.60
C GLY A 272 -7.68 6.76 -13.83
N GLN A 273 -7.67 6.33 -15.09
CA GLN A 273 -7.41 4.95 -15.46
C GLN A 273 -6.05 4.46 -14.95
N ARG A 274 -4.99 5.27 -15.09
CA ARG A 274 -3.66 4.92 -14.56
C ARG A 274 -3.65 4.78 -13.04
N ARG A 275 -4.37 5.65 -12.31
CA ARG A 275 -4.50 5.52 -10.84
C ARG A 275 -5.21 4.22 -10.47
N ARG A 276 -6.31 3.92 -11.15
CA ARG A 276 -7.05 2.68 -10.97
C ARG A 276 -6.18 1.45 -11.23
N GLU A 277 -5.45 1.41 -12.34
CA GLU A 277 -4.53 0.31 -12.67
C GLU A 277 -3.53 0.05 -11.55
N LYS A 278 -2.96 1.10 -10.94
CA LYS A 278 -2.03 0.96 -9.83
C LYS A 278 -2.67 0.37 -8.58
N MET A 279 -3.90 0.76 -8.28
CA MET A 279 -4.65 0.15 -7.18
C MET A 279 -4.99 -1.32 -7.48
N CYS A 280 -5.39 -1.64 -8.70
CA CYS A 280 -5.66 -3.02 -9.13
C CYS A 280 -4.44 -3.95 -9.06
N ASN A 281 -3.24 -3.39 -9.16
CA ASN A 281 -1.99 -4.15 -9.12
C ASN A 281 -1.53 -4.47 -7.70
N LEU A 282 -2.21 -3.96 -6.67
CA LEU A 282 -1.88 -4.33 -5.29
C LEU A 282 -2.13 -5.84 -5.07
N ASP A 283 -1.19 -6.52 -4.45
CA ASP A 283 -1.34 -7.88 -3.98
C ASP A 283 -2.22 -7.92 -2.72
N VAL A 284 -2.15 -6.85 -1.90
CA VAL A 284 -3.00 -6.68 -0.71
C VAL A 284 -3.31 -5.20 -0.50
N PHE A 285 -4.59 -4.90 -0.23
CA PHE A 285 -5.03 -3.67 0.38
C PHE A 285 -5.76 -3.99 1.69
N ALA A 286 -5.06 -3.82 2.82
CA ALA A 286 -5.61 -4.06 4.15
C ALA A 286 -5.98 -2.75 4.85
N MET A 287 -7.19 -2.68 5.38
CA MET A 287 -7.75 -1.51 6.04
C MET A 287 -8.17 -1.86 7.46
N PHE A 288 -7.59 -1.19 8.44
CA PHE A 288 -7.93 -1.33 9.85
C PHE A 288 -8.69 -0.11 10.33
N SER A 289 -9.92 -0.30 10.82
CA SER A 289 -10.68 0.71 11.57
C SER A 289 -10.56 0.46 13.07
N PHE A 290 -10.88 1.47 13.88
CA PHE A 290 -10.86 1.35 15.34
C PHE A 290 -12.28 1.46 15.90
N GLU A 291 -12.70 0.50 16.71
CA GLU A 291 -14.08 0.41 17.16
C GLU A 291 -14.56 1.65 17.95
N LYS A 292 -13.65 2.29 18.68
CA LYS A 292 -13.91 3.49 19.48
C LYS A 292 -13.25 4.74 18.92
N ASP A 293 -13.08 4.81 17.60
CA ASP A 293 -12.48 5.98 16.94
C ASP A 293 -13.40 7.20 17.04
N GLU A 294 -12.89 8.25 17.69
CA GLU A 294 -13.56 9.55 17.81
C GLU A 294 -12.83 10.65 17.02
N VAL A 295 -11.74 10.30 16.33
CA VAL A 295 -10.91 11.23 15.56
C VAL A 295 -11.33 11.24 14.09
N VAL A 296 -11.47 10.08 13.49
CA VAL A 296 -12.04 9.91 12.16
C VAL A 296 -13.56 9.76 12.31
N VAL A 297 -14.31 10.74 11.83
CA VAL A 297 -15.77 10.76 11.94
C VAL A 297 -16.41 10.86 10.56
N PRO A 298 -17.17 9.84 10.15
CA PRO A 298 -17.43 8.57 10.83
C PRO A 298 -16.18 7.65 10.86
N ARG A 299 -16.06 6.79 11.89
CA ARG A 299 -14.95 5.82 11.97
C ARG A 299 -14.93 4.84 10.79
N ASP A 300 -16.10 4.51 10.29
CA ASP A 300 -16.31 3.60 9.15
C ASP A 300 -15.77 4.20 7.82
N SER A 301 -15.43 5.49 7.80
CA SER A 301 -14.67 6.12 6.71
C SER A 301 -13.33 5.43 6.47
N ALA A 302 -12.76 4.81 7.50
CA ALA A 302 -11.50 4.06 7.39
C ALA A 302 -11.60 2.81 6.49
N VAL A 303 -12.81 2.35 6.20
CA VAL A 303 -13.10 1.20 5.36
C VAL A 303 -14.06 1.54 4.21
N PHE A 304 -14.03 2.78 3.75
CA PHE A 304 -14.84 3.29 2.63
C PHE A 304 -16.36 3.25 2.82
N SER A 305 -16.88 3.15 4.04
CA SER A 305 -18.31 3.38 4.24
C SER A 305 -18.70 4.80 3.84
N ASP A 306 -19.92 4.99 3.34
CA ASP A 306 -20.39 6.27 2.81
C ASP A 306 -21.81 6.61 3.25
N ALA A 307 -22.20 7.86 3.07
CA ALA A 307 -23.54 8.32 3.31
C ALA A 307 -24.51 7.73 2.26
N PRO A 308 -25.72 7.32 2.67
CA PRO A 308 -26.71 6.79 1.73
C PRO A 308 -27.22 7.85 0.75
N SER A 309 -27.08 9.12 1.09
CA SER A 309 -27.43 10.26 0.24
C SER A 309 -26.71 11.52 0.69
N VAL A 310 -26.65 12.55 -0.14
CA VAL A 310 -26.22 13.90 0.22
C VAL A 310 -27.41 14.85 -0.01
N PRO A 311 -27.85 15.61 1.01
CA PRO A 311 -27.27 15.78 2.34
C PRO A 311 -27.57 14.64 3.31
N PHE A 312 -26.59 14.34 4.20
CA PHE A 312 -26.74 13.37 5.30
C PHE A 312 -26.07 13.90 6.56
N GLU A 313 -26.85 14.10 7.62
CA GLU A 313 -26.32 14.51 8.91
C GLU A 313 -25.97 13.27 9.76
N TYR A 314 -24.67 13.00 9.85
CA TYR A 314 -24.16 11.88 10.63
C TYR A 314 -24.28 12.14 12.13
N THR A 315 -24.81 11.15 12.86
CA THR A 315 -24.74 11.01 14.32
C THR A 315 -24.36 9.57 14.64
N GLU A 316 -23.91 9.28 15.85
CA GLU A 316 -23.53 7.92 16.24
C GLU A 316 -24.74 6.96 16.17
N GLU A 317 -25.95 7.45 16.50
CA GLU A 317 -27.18 6.65 16.36
C GLU A 317 -27.50 6.28 14.89
N LYS A 318 -26.99 7.06 13.94
CA LYS A 318 -27.17 6.82 12.50
C LYS A 318 -26.01 6.06 11.85
N SER A 319 -25.07 5.56 12.63
CA SER A 319 -23.97 4.77 12.07
C SER A 319 -24.45 3.53 11.31
N SER A 320 -25.55 2.91 11.77
CA SER A 320 -26.19 1.78 11.07
C SER A 320 -26.89 2.13 9.74
N GLU A 321 -27.06 3.43 9.43
CA GLU A 321 -27.63 3.89 8.16
C GLU A 321 -26.53 4.07 7.08
N LEU A 322 -25.26 3.99 7.43
CA LEU A 322 -24.16 4.12 6.47
C LEU A 322 -24.16 2.94 5.50
N LEU A 323 -23.82 3.24 4.25
CA LEU A 323 -23.55 2.22 3.26
C LEU A 323 -22.28 1.46 3.62
N ASN A 324 -22.34 0.16 3.59
CA ASN A 324 -21.15 -0.70 3.63
C ASN A 324 -20.30 -0.45 2.37
N VAL A 325 -18.99 -0.68 2.43
CA VAL A 325 -18.09 -0.47 1.28
C VAL A 325 -18.63 -1.07 -0.02
N ARG A 326 -19.18 -2.28 0.01
CA ARG A 326 -19.71 -2.98 -1.17
C ARG A 326 -20.96 -2.36 -1.76
N GLU A 327 -21.61 -1.45 -1.03
CA GLU A 327 -22.81 -0.71 -1.47
C GLU A 327 -22.46 0.71 -1.94
N THR A 328 -21.22 1.15 -1.73
CA THR A 328 -20.79 2.51 -2.04
C THR A 328 -20.44 2.69 -3.52
N LYS A 329 -20.50 3.93 -3.98
CA LYS A 329 -20.01 4.28 -5.33
C LYS A 329 -18.52 3.98 -5.51
N PHE A 330 -17.72 4.00 -4.45
CA PHE A 330 -16.29 3.67 -4.51
C PHE A 330 -16.01 2.23 -4.92
N TYR A 331 -16.95 1.34 -4.61
CA TYR A 331 -16.89 -0.07 -4.95
C TYR A 331 -17.60 -0.39 -6.27
N LEU A 332 -18.77 0.25 -6.49
CA LEU A 332 -19.65 -0.08 -7.60
C LEU A 332 -19.22 0.55 -8.94
N ASN A 333 -18.45 1.65 -8.90
CA ASN A 333 -17.98 2.31 -10.12
C ASN A 333 -16.77 1.56 -10.71
N GLU A 334 -17.00 0.88 -11.84
CA GLU A 334 -16.00 0.06 -12.52
C GLU A 334 -15.09 0.87 -13.46
N GLU A 335 -15.57 1.98 -14.02
CA GLU A 335 -14.85 2.73 -15.05
C GLU A 335 -13.81 3.66 -14.44
N ASP A 336 -14.21 4.45 -13.44
CA ASP A 336 -13.36 5.46 -12.80
C ASP A 336 -13.08 5.14 -11.31
N GLY A 337 -13.51 3.95 -10.86
CA GLY A 337 -13.47 3.54 -9.47
C GLY A 337 -12.08 3.17 -8.96
N LEU A 338 -12.02 2.94 -7.64
CA LEU A 338 -10.79 2.66 -6.89
C LEU A 338 -10.30 1.21 -7.03
N CYS A 339 -10.86 0.41 -7.93
CA CYS A 339 -10.57 -1.02 -8.07
C CYS A 339 -10.94 -1.89 -6.84
N LEU A 340 -11.74 -1.37 -5.90
CA LEU A 340 -12.06 -2.09 -4.65
C LEU A 340 -12.78 -3.41 -4.93
N ARG A 341 -13.70 -3.42 -5.89
CA ARG A 341 -14.44 -4.61 -6.27
C ARG A 341 -13.53 -5.72 -6.81
N GLU A 342 -12.62 -5.38 -7.72
CA GLU A 342 -11.70 -6.35 -8.29
C GLU A 342 -10.72 -6.90 -7.25
N LEU A 343 -10.26 -6.04 -6.31
CA LEU A 343 -9.43 -6.47 -5.19
C LEU A 343 -10.20 -7.41 -4.24
N ASP A 344 -11.48 -7.11 -3.96
CA ASP A 344 -12.35 -7.94 -3.11
C ASP A 344 -12.64 -9.29 -3.76
N GLU A 345 -13.06 -9.31 -5.04
CA GLU A 345 -13.31 -10.54 -5.81
C GLU A 345 -12.06 -11.45 -5.92
N LYS A 346 -10.86 -10.89 -5.87
CA LYS A 346 -9.59 -11.62 -5.85
C LYS A 346 -9.07 -11.91 -4.44
N ASN A 347 -9.87 -11.66 -3.41
CA ASN A 347 -9.49 -11.77 -2.00
C ASN A 347 -8.24 -10.97 -1.61
N ARG A 348 -7.98 -9.84 -2.28
CA ARG A 348 -6.85 -8.92 -2.03
C ARG A 348 -7.24 -7.72 -1.19
N MET A 349 -8.54 -7.42 -1.03
CA MET A 349 -9.05 -6.41 -0.11
C MET A 349 -9.35 -7.05 1.24
N LYS A 350 -8.72 -6.53 2.30
CA LYS A 350 -8.89 -7.01 3.67
C LYS A 350 -9.42 -5.87 4.54
N ILE A 351 -10.45 -6.15 5.32
CA ILE A 351 -11.09 -5.17 6.20
C ILE A 351 -11.14 -5.77 7.60
N ASP A 352 -10.54 -5.06 8.54
CA ASP A 352 -10.49 -5.48 9.94
C ASP A 352 -10.86 -4.34 10.89
N VAL A 353 -11.35 -4.69 12.05
CA VAL A 353 -11.68 -3.75 13.14
C VAL A 353 -10.78 -4.05 14.33
N VAL A 354 -10.06 -3.05 14.84
CA VAL A 354 -9.32 -3.16 16.10
C VAL A 354 -10.32 -3.03 17.25
N PRO A 355 -10.63 -4.11 17.96
CA PRO A 355 -11.71 -4.09 18.96
C PRO A 355 -11.31 -3.29 20.19
N ASP A 356 -12.29 -2.67 20.84
CA ASP A 356 -12.12 -1.88 22.06
C ASP A 356 -11.11 -0.73 21.99
N ALA A 357 -10.57 -0.41 20.82
CA ALA A 357 -9.50 0.54 20.62
C ALA A 357 -10.00 1.93 20.18
N HIS A 358 -9.47 2.98 20.79
CA HIS A 358 -9.55 4.34 20.28
C HIS A 358 -8.57 4.56 19.14
N HIS A 359 -8.68 5.69 18.44
CA HIS A 359 -7.85 6.04 17.29
C HIS A 359 -6.35 5.81 17.56
N MET A 360 -5.71 4.99 16.74
CA MET A 360 -4.31 4.59 16.82
C MET A 360 -3.88 3.88 18.11
N GLN A 361 -4.81 3.36 18.90
CA GLN A 361 -4.52 2.60 20.12
C GLN A 361 -4.51 1.10 19.83
N PHE A 362 -3.32 0.55 19.62
CA PHE A 362 -3.06 -0.88 19.51
C PHE A 362 -1.74 -1.23 20.23
N SER A 363 -1.62 -2.48 20.70
CA SER A 363 -0.36 -2.97 21.27
C SER A 363 0.62 -3.42 20.17
N LEU A 364 1.91 -3.51 20.49
CA LEU A 364 2.88 -4.04 19.52
C LEU A 364 2.62 -5.53 19.26
N GLU A 365 2.20 -6.29 20.28
CA GLU A 365 1.82 -7.70 20.12
C GLU A 365 0.70 -7.84 19.09
N TRP A 366 -0.38 -7.04 19.23
CA TRP A 366 -1.46 -7.02 18.26
C TRP A 366 -0.95 -6.66 16.86
N PHE A 367 -0.04 -5.70 16.76
CA PHE A 367 0.53 -5.28 15.48
C PHE A 367 1.39 -6.40 14.86
N THR A 368 2.19 -7.11 15.66
CA THR A 368 2.96 -8.26 15.18
C THR A 368 2.01 -9.34 14.65
N GLU A 369 1.05 -9.81 15.43
CA GLU A 369 0.15 -10.91 15.07
C GLU A 369 -0.77 -10.59 13.88
N ASN A 370 -1.26 -9.35 13.79
CA ASN A 370 -2.27 -8.98 12.79
C ASN A 370 -1.72 -8.25 11.57
N VAL A 371 -0.49 -7.79 11.60
CA VAL A 371 0.11 -7.04 10.50
C VAL A 371 1.40 -7.69 10.03
N ILE A 372 2.37 -7.89 10.94
CA ILE A 372 3.68 -8.39 10.54
C ILE A 372 3.56 -9.83 10.06
N ASP A 373 2.99 -10.71 10.88
CA ASP A 373 2.87 -12.15 10.56
C ASP A 373 1.99 -12.38 9.32
N LYS A 374 0.90 -11.62 9.18
CA LYS A 374 -0.07 -11.81 8.08
C LYS A 374 0.37 -11.20 6.76
N TYR A 375 1.03 -10.04 6.77
CA TYR A 375 1.24 -9.25 5.56
C TYR A 375 2.70 -8.97 5.21
N ILE A 376 3.63 -9.15 6.13
CA ILE A 376 5.04 -8.82 5.93
C ILE A 376 5.90 -10.09 5.87
N VAL A 377 5.74 -10.99 6.84
CA VAL A 377 6.55 -12.21 6.95
C VAL A 377 5.95 -13.36 6.14
N ALA A 378 4.62 -13.44 6.02
CA ALA A 378 3.98 -14.53 5.28
C ALA A 378 4.49 -14.59 3.83
N ALA A 379 5.10 -15.71 3.48
CA ALA A 379 5.52 -15.97 2.10
C ALA A 379 4.30 -15.93 1.16
N PRO A 380 4.46 -15.50 -0.11
CA PRO A 380 3.36 -15.47 -1.08
C PRO A 380 2.57 -16.77 -1.16
N GLU A 381 3.26 -17.92 -1.05
CA GLU A 381 2.64 -19.25 -1.05
C GLU A 381 1.71 -19.50 0.15
N LYS A 382 2.08 -19.02 1.35
CA LYS A 382 1.21 -19.11 2.53
C LYS A 382 0.00 -18.20 2.45
N ARG A 383 0.17 -17.01 1.84
CA ARG A 383 -0.98 -16.11 1.58
C ARG A 383 -2.01 -16.72 0.63
N GLU A 384 -1.58 -17.50 -0.35
CA GLU A 384 -2.48 -18.23 -1.25
C GLU A 384 -3.14 -19.46 -0.59
N GLU A 385 -2.47 -20.12 0.35
CA GLU A 385 -3.04 -21.24 1.11
C GLU A 385 -4.05 -20.75 2.16
N GLU A 386 -3.75 -19.70 2.91
CA GLU A 386 -4.70 -19.09 3.87
C GLU A 386 -5.94 -18.56 3.16
N VAL A 387 -5.79 -17.95 1.98
CA VAL A 387 -6.89 -17.51 1.14
C VAL A 387 -7.80 -18.68 0.75
N LYS A 388 -7.23 -19.81 0.36
CA LYS A 388 -8.00 -21.02 -0.01
C LYS A 388 -8.69 -21.65 1.19
N GLU A 389 -8.06 -21.65 2.36
CA GLU A 389 -8.66 -22.16 3.59
C GLU A 389 -9.82 -21.29 4.09
N GLU A 390 -9.69 -19.95 3.98
CA GLU A 390 -10.78 -19.03 4.31
C GLU A 390 -11.96 -19.16 3.34
N GLU A 391 -11.72 -19.29 2.03
CA GLU A 391 -12.76 -19.55 1.03
C GLU A 391 -13.49 -20.88 1.28
N GLU A 392 -12.77 -21.95 1.62
CA GLU A 392 -13.38 -23.23 1.98
C GLU A 392 -14.20 -23.18 3.28
N GLU A 393 -13.82 -22.34 4.24
CA GLU A 393 -14.60 -22.12 5.48
C GLU A 393 -15.86 -21.29 5.23
N GLU A 394 -15.82 -20.26 4.38
CA GLU A 394 -16.99 -19.49 3.98
C GLU A 394 -17.99 -20.36 3.19
N ASP A 395 -17.55 -21.12 2.21
CA ASP A 395 -18.37 -22.05 1.47
C ASP A 395 -19.04 -23.10 2.38
N LYS A 396 -18.33 -23.59 3.39
CA LYS A 396 -18.89 -24.50 4.40
C LYS A 396 -19.95 -23.80 5.26
N LYS A 397 -19.76 -22.52 5.63
CA LYS A 397 -20.74 -21.74 6.41
C LYS A 397 -21.99 -21.43 5.57
N GLU A 398 -21.82 -21.05 4.29
CA GLU A 398 -22.96 -20.83 3.39
C GLU A 398 -23.73 -22.14 3.10
N GLY A 399 -23.04 -23.25 2.90
CA GLY A 399 -23.63 -24.56 2.72
C GLY A 399 -24.48 -25.00 3.92
N VAL A 400 -24.04 -24.69 5.15
CA VAL A 400 -24.80 -24.95 6.37
C VAL A 400 -26.05 -24.07 6.45
N ILE A 401 -25.94 -22.76 6.15
CA ILE A 401 -27.07 -21.83 6.15
C ILE A 401 -28.10 -22.24 5.10
N HIS A 402 -27.65 -22.68 3.93
CA HIS A 402 -28.57 -23.16 2.86
C HIS A 402 -29.29 -24.44 3.25
N SER A 403 -28.65 -25.35 3.97
CA SER A 403 -29.26 -26.58 4.47
C SER A 403 -30.28 -26.31 5.58
N ILE A 404 -30.02 -25.37 6.49
CA ILE A 404 -30.95 -24.99 7.56
C ILE A 404 -32.22 -24.35 6.99
N ASN A 405 -32.08 -23.50 5.95
CA ASN A 405 -33.21 -22.88 5.27
C ASN A 405 -34.06 -23.88 4.43
N ARG A 406 -33.52 -25.04 4.09
CA ARG A 406 -34.27 -26.12 3.42
C ARG A 406 -35.12 -26.94 4.37
N PHE A 407 -34.78 -27.01 5.67
CA PHE A 407 -35.53 -27.75 6.68
C PHE A 407 -36.62 -26.91 7.37
N SER A 408 -36.68 -25.59 7.10
CA SER A 408 -37.68 -24.67 7.67
C SER A 408 -38.83 -24.32 6.72
N LYS A 409 -38.93 -25.00 5.61
CA LYS A 409 -40.07 -24.97 4.68
C LYS A 409 -40.79 -26.32 4.66
#